data_816e7ef3abba25a1b50472c95fac48c6
#
_entry.id   816e7ef3abba25a1b50472c95fac48c6
#
_cell.length_a   1.000
_cell.length_b   1.000
_cell.length_c   1.000
_cell.angle_alpha   90.00
_cell.angle_beta   90.00
_cell.angle_gamma   90.00
#
_symmetry.space_group_name_H-M   'P 1'
#
loop_
_entity.id
_entity.type
_entity.pdbx_description
1 polymer ?
#
loop_
_entity_poly.entity_id
_entity_poly.type
_entity_poly.pdbx_seq_one_letter_code
_entity_poly.pdbx_strand_id
1 'polypeptide(L)'
;RSSDLVQVFFVRHGKLIERDVNLFPYYNDPEEDFLTYVGQFYQEKSHLIPNEILIPQDIDEEAVKALVDTKVLKPQRGEKKQLVNLAIKNARVSLEQKFNLLEKSMEKTQGAIENLGKLLQIPTPVRIESFDNSNIMGTSPVSAMVVFVNGKPSKKDYRKYKIKTVVGPDDYASMREVIRRRYSRVMRDGLTPPDLIVIDGGQGQVN
;
A
#
# COMPACT_ATOMS: atom_id res chain seq x y z
N ARG A 1 -4.56 9.24 12.34
CA ARG A 1 -5.27 8.76 11.14
C ARG A 1 -4.56 9.33 9.93
N SER A 2 -4.20 8.49 8.96
CA SER A 2 -3.42 8.93 7.79
C SER A 2 -4.24 8.96 6.50
N SER A 3 -5.56 8.79 6.57
CA SER A 3 -6.44 8.79 5.38
C SER A 3 -7.86 9.14 5.77
N ASP A 4 -8.51 9.91 4.91
CA ASP A 4 -9.95 10.17 4.91
C ASP A 4 -10.64 9.46 3.75
N LEU A 5 -11.97 9.35 3.82
CA LEU A 5 -12.77 8.66 2.82
C LEU A 5 -13.99 9.49 2.44
N VAL A 6 -14.13 9.76 1.16
CA VAL A 6 -15.36 10.34 0.59
C VAL A 6 -16.15 9.27 -0.14
N GLN A 7 -17.46 9.25 0.12
CA GLN A 7 -18.43 8.41 -0.58
C GLN A 7 -19.30 9.30 -1.45
N VAL A 8 -19.35 9.00 -2.74
CA VAL A 8 -20.24 9.67 -3.69
C VAL A 8 -21.39 8.74 -4.07
N PHE A 9 -22.61 9.25 -4.01
CA PHE A 9 -23.80 8.57 -4.48
C PHE A 9 -24.34 9.25 -5.74
N PHE A 10 -24.53 8.47 -6.80
CA PHE A 10 -25.16 8.93 -8.02
C PHE A 10 -26.64 8.55 -8.01
N VAL A 11 -27.49 9.56 -7.99
CA VAL A 11 -28.95 9.41 -7.98
C VAL A 11 -29.55 9.89 -9.29
N ARG A 12 -30.37 9.08 -9.93
CA ARG A 12 -31.10 9.41 -11.16
C ARG A 12 -32.57 9.02 -11.00
N HIS A 13 -33.46 9.95 -11.29
CA HIS A 13 -34.92 9.72 -11.16
C HIS A 13 -35.33 9.17 -9.78
N GLY A 14 -34.70 9.70 -8.70
CA GLY A 14 -34.96 9.26 -7.33
C GLY A 14 -34.38 7.89 -6.95
N LYS A 15 -33.62 7.24 -7.84
CA LYS A 15 -32.98 5.96 -7.57
C LYS A 15 -31.47 6.08 -7.47
N LEU A 16 -30.88 5.44 -6.47
CA LEU A 16 -29.44 5.28 -6.37
C LEU A 16 -28.96 4.30 -7.45
N ILE A 17 -28.17 4.78 -8.41
CA ILE A 17 -27.70 3.98 -9.54
C ILE A 17 -26.26 3.52 -9.39
N GLU A 18 -25.43 4.32 -8.71
CA GLU A 18 -24.01 4.04 -8.57
C GLU A 18 -23.48 4.66 -7.27
N ARG A 19 -22.41 4.08 -6.76
CA ARG A 19 -21.64 4.61 -5.63
C ARG A 19 -20.16 4.55 -5.96
N ASP A 20 -19.45 5.61 -5.63
CA ASP A 20 -18.00 5.70 -5.74
C ASP A 20 -17.41 5.94 -4.34
N VAL A 21 -16.29 5.29 -4.04
CA VAL A 21 -15.62 5.36 -2.74
C VAL A 21 -14.17 5.71 -2.97
N ASN A 22 -13.77 6.88 -2.51
CA ASN A 22 -12.42 7.38 -2.70
C ASN A 22 -11.73 7.61 -1.36
N LEU A 23 -10.51 7.10 -1.27
CA LEU A 23 -9.60 7.34 -0.16
C LEU A 23 -8.55 8.34 -0.58
N PHE A 24 -8.29 9.28 0.30
CA PHE A 24 -7.24 10.28 0.08
C PHE A 24 -6.44 10.52 1.37
N PRO A 25 -5.21 11.02 1.26
CA PRO A 25 -4.40 11.35 2.41
C PRO A 25 -5.08 12.43 3.27
N TYR A 26 -5.01 12.29 4.58
CA TYR A 26 -5.50 13.29 5.53
C TYR A 26 -4.38 14.32 5.80
N TYR A 27 -4.66 15.61 5.54
CA TYR A 27 -3.72 16.72 5.72
C TYR A 27 -4.05 17.62 6.92
N ASN A 28 -4.83 17.15 7.88
CA ASN A 28 -5.24 17.82 9.11
C ASN A 28 -6.40 18.82 9.02
N ASP A 29 -7.00 19.05 7.85
CA ASP A 29 -8.20 19.84 7.68
C ASP A 29 -9.23 19.05 6.85
N PRO A 30 -10.25 18.45 7.50
CA PRO A 30 -11.25 17.63 6.80
C PRO A 30 -12.07 18.41 5.74
N GLU A 31 -12.30 19.70 5.95
CA GLU A 31 -13.05 20.53 5.02
C GLU A 31 -12.21 20.85 3.78
N GLU A 32 -10.95 21.25 3.96
CA GLU A 32 -10.02 21.51 2.88
C GLU A 32 -9.74 20.26 2.05
N ASP A 33 -9.56 19.11 2.72
CA ASP A 33 -9.38 17.81 2.08
C ASP A 33 -10.62 17.42 1.25
N PHE A 34 -11.83 17.66 1.78
CA PHE A 34 -13.08 17.42 1.05
C PHE A 34 -13.21 18.32 -0.18
N LEU A 35 -12.94 19.61 -0.04
CA LEU A 35 -13.01 20.58 -1.15
C LEU A 35 -11.99 20.24 -2.25
N THR A 36 -10.77 19.87 -1.87
CA THR A 36 -9.74 19.39 -2.81
C THR A 36 -10.23 18.17 -3.58
N TYR A 37 -10.83 17.20 -2.87
CA TYR A 37 -11.42 16.02 -3.51
C TYR A 37 -12.53 16.40 -4.51
N VAL A 38 -13.47 17.26 -4.12
CA VAL A 38 -14.57 17.70 -4.99
C VAL A 38 -14.05 18.37 -6.26
N GLY A 39 -13.05 19.24 -6.12
CA GLY A 39 -12.41 19.90 -7.27
C GLY A 39 -11.79 18.90 -8.24
N GLN A 40 -10.98 17.96 -7.75
CA GLN A 40 -10.36 16.92 -8.57
C GLN A 40 -11.39 16.00 -9.23
N PHE A 41 -12.40 15.57 -8.46
CA PHE A 41 -13.45 14.68 -8.94
C PHE A 41 -14.20 15.25 -10.15
N TYR A 42 -14.61 16.50 -10.08
CA TYR A 42 -15.35 17.14 -11.18
C TYR A 42 -14.44 17.68 -12.29
N GLN A 43 -13.17 17.92 -12.02
CA GLN A 43 -12.19 18.21 -13.07
C GLN A 43 -11.98 17.00 -13.98
N GLU A 44 -11.87 15.79 -13.40
CA GLU A 44 -11.73 14.54 -14.17
C GLU A 44 -13.05 14.09 -14.80
N LYS A 45 -14.17 14.31 -14.12
CA LYS A 45 -15.53 13.86 -14.52
C LYS A 45 -16.46 15.02 -14.89
N SER A 46 -15.96 16.04 -15.58
CA SER A 46 -16.73 17.26 -15.94
C SER A 46 -18.03 16.97 -16.70
N HIS A 47 -18.09 15.88 -17.45
CA HIS A 47 -19.29 15.43 -18.17
C HIS A 47 -20.37 14.81 -17.27
N LEU A 48 -20.08 14.59 -16.00
CA LEU A 48 -21.00 13.98 -15.01
C LEU A 48 -21.57 15.02 -14.02
N ILE A 49 -21.40 16.33 -14.26
CA ILE A 49 -21.93 17.36 -13.38
C ILE A 49 -23.46 17.20 -13.26
N PRO A 50 -24.01 16.99 -12.05
CA PRO A 50 -25.44 16.80 -11.85
C PRO A 50 -26.18 18.14 -11.79
N ASN A 51 -27.51 18.11 -11.82
CA ASN A 51 -28.33 19.29 -11.62
C ASN A 51 -28.27 19.82 -10.18
N GLU A 52 -27.94 18.99 -9.23
CA GLU A 52 -27.73 19.38 -7.82
C GLU A 52 -26.75 18.44 -7.10
N ILE A 53 -26.00 18.99 -6.17
CA ILE A 53 -25.11 18.27 -5.26
C ILE A 53 -25.64 18.43 -3.84
N LEU A 54 -25.73 17.31 -3.10
CA LEU A 54 -26.09 17.29 -1.69
C LEU A 54 -24.82 17.07 -0.86
N ILE A 55 -24.57 17.95 0.09
CA ILE A 55 -23.37 17.91 0.93
C ILE A 55 -23.70 17.79 2.42
N PRO A 56 -22.75 17.29 3.26
CA PRO A 56 -22.86 17.33 4.72
C PRO A 56 -23.02 18.74 5.28
N GLN A 57 -23.47 18.83 6.54
CA GLN A 57 -23.75 20.13 7.20
C GLN A 57 -22.48 20.91 7.55
N ASP A 58 -21.40 20.23 7.80
CA ASP A 58 -20.10 20.72 8.22
C ASP A 58 -19.21 21.23 7.07
N ILE A 59 -19.65 21.06 5.80
CA ILE A 59 -18.92 21.55 4.63
C ILE A 59 -19.48 22.90 4.17
N ASP A 60 -18.65 23.85 3.78
CA ASP A 60 -19.08 25.14 3.25
C ASP A 60 -19.75 25.00 1.87
N GLU A 61 -21.01 25.45 1.77
CA GLU A 61 -21.81 25.40 0.55
C GLU A 61 -21.26 26.31 -0.53
N GLU A 62 -20.82 27.52 -0.17
CA GLU A 62 -20.29 28.49 -1.12
C GLU A 62 -18.93 28.08 -1.67
N ALA A 63 -18.11 27.45 -0.84
CA ALA A 63 -16.83 26.88 -1.30
C ALA A 63 -17.03 25.78 -2.34
N VAL A 64 -18.02 24.89 -2.15
CA VAL A 64 -18.35 23.85 -3.14
C VAL A 64 -18.94 24.47 -4.43
N LYS A 65 -19.81 25.47 -4.33
CA LYS A 65 -20.35 26.19 -5.49
C LYS A 65 -19.26 26.84 -6.34
N ALA A 66 -18.24 27.39 -5.70
CA ALA A 66 -17.10 27.98 -6.40
C ALA A 66 -16.29 26.95 -7.23
N LEU A 67 -16.34 25.68 -6.87
CA LEU A 67 -15.61 24.60 -7.57
C LEU A 67 -16.44 23.97 -8.70
N VAL A 68 -17.78 23.98 -8.58
CA VAL A 68 -18.65 23.27 -9.53
C VAL A 68 -19.85 24.13 -9.86
N ASP A 69 -20.02 24.43 -11.15
CA ASP A 69 -21.14 25.24 -11.64
C ASP A 69 -22.45 24.44 -11.62
N THR A 70 -22.99 24.24 -10.41
CA THR A 70 -24.27 23.55 -10.20
C THR A 70 -24.88 23.93 -8.85
N LYS A 71 -26.16 23.58 -8.68
CA LYS A 71 -26.86 23.80 -7.42
C LYS A 71 -26.30 22.93 -6.30
N VAL A 72 -25.83 23.52 -5.22
CA VAL A 72 -25.36 22.83 -4.01
C VAL A 72 -26.37 23.02 -2.89
N LEU A 73 -26.66 21.99 -2.11
CA LEU A 73 -27.62 22.02 -1.02
C LEU A 73 -27.09 21.31 0.23
N LYS A 74 -27.38 21.88 1.40
CA LYS A 74 -27.26 21.27 2.72
C LYS A 74 -28.64 20.86 3.23
N PRO A 75 -29.13 19.65 2.92
CA PRO A 75 -30.50 19.27 3.28
C PRO A 75 -30.65 19.09 4.79
N GLN A 76 -31.66 19.75 5.38
CA GLN A 76 -31.95 19.70 6.82
C GLN A 76 -32.93 18.58 7.20
N ARG A 77 -33.83 18.18 6.27
CA ARG A 77 -34.91 17.21 6.48
C ARG A 77 -35.33 16.50 5.21
N GLY A 78 -36.12 15.44 5.34
CA GLY A 78 -36.68 14.68 4.23
C GLY A 78 -35.70 13.70 3.56
N GLU A 79 -36.07 13.19 2.38
CA GLU A 79 -35.32 12.15 1.67
C GLU A 79 -33.90 12.56 1.34
N LYS A 80 -33.67 13.80 0.93
CA LYS A 80 -32.32 14.33 0.62
C LYS A 80 -31.40 14.28 1.84
N LYS A 81 -31.91 14.58 3.03
CA LYS A 81 -31.14 14.44 4.29
C LYS A 81 -30.84 12.98 4.59
N GLN A 82 -31.78 12.08 4.33
CA GLN A 82 -31.56 10.65 4.52
C GLN A 82 -30.48 10.11 3.57
N LEU A 83 -30.44 10.58 2.31
CA LEU A 83 -29.39 10.21 1.36
C LEU A 83 -28.00 10.66 1.83
N VAL A 84 -27.84 11.89 2.30
CA VAL A 84 -26.57 12.39 2.85
C VAL A 84 -26.17 11.59 4.09
N ASN A 85 -27.09 11.33 5.01
CA ASN A 85 -26.81 10.53 6.21
C ASN A 85 -26.42 9.10 5.85
N LEU A 86 -27.03 8.52 4.81
CA LEU A 86 -26.68 7.18 4.32
C LEU A 86 -25.27 7.17 3.72
N ALA A 87 -24.90 8.20 2.95
CA ALA A 87 -23.56 8.33 2.39
C ALA A 87 -22.50 8.45 3.51
N ILE A 88 -22.74 9.29 4.52
CA ILE A 88 -21.86 9.45 5.69
C ILE A 88 -21.71 8.11 6.45
N LYS A 89 -22.82 7.40 6.69
CA LYS A 89 -22.79 6.11 7.37
C LYS A 89 -21.96 5.09 6.60
N ASN A 90 -22.16 5.00 5.28
CA ASN A 90 -21.41 4.08 4.43
C ASN A 90 -19.91 4.44 4.37
N ALA A 91 -19.60 5.74 4.30
CA ALA A 91 -18.22 6.21 4.37
C ALA A 91 -17.52 5.74 5.67
N ARG A 92 -18.17 5.90 6.82
CA ARG A 92 -17.65 5.45 8.12
C ARG A 92 -17.42 3.94 8.15
N VAL A 93 -18.40 3.15 7.73
CA VAL A 93 -18.30 1.68 7.70
C VAL A 93 -17.15 1.24 6.78
N SER A 94 -17.03 1.83 5.59
CA SER A 94 -15.95 1.52 4.64
C SER A 94 -14.58 1.86 5.22
N LEU A 95 -14.46 2.99 5.90
CA LEU A 95 -13.24 3.41 6.57
C LEU A 95 -12.85 2.46 7.70
N GLU A 96 -13.79 2.09 8.57
CA GLU A 96 -13.57 1.13 9.65
C GLU A 96 -13.15 -0.25 9.12
N GLN A 97 -13.83 -0.76 8.11
CA GLN A 97 -13.47 -2.03 7.47
C GLN A 97 -12.04 -2.01 6.94
N LYS A 98 -11.63 -0.92 6.31
CA LYS A 98 -10.26 -0.77 5.80
C LYS A 98 -9.23 -0.73 6.92
N PHE A 99 -9.49 0.02 8.00
CA PHE A 99 -8.59 0.03 9.15
C PHE A 99 -8.48 -1.34 9.81
N ASN A 100 -9.58 -2.05 10.01
CA ASN A 100 -9.58 -3.41 10.57
C ASN A 100 -8.78 -4.40 9.69
N LEU A 101 -8.88 -4.28 8.36
CA LEU A 101 -8.08 -5.10 7.45
C LEU A 101 -6.59 -4.78 7.53
N LEU A 102 -6.24 -3.49 7.66
CA LEU A 102 -4.84 -3.07 7.83
C LEU A 102 -4.26 -3.55 9.16
N GLU A 103 -5.00 -3.41 10.26
CA GLU A 103 -4.60 -3.91 11.59
C GLU A 103 -4.37 -5.42 11.57
N LYS A 104 -5.33 -6.20 11.07
CA LYS A 104 -5.18 -7.65 10.92
C LYS A 104 -3.99 -8.04 10.05
N SER A 105 -3.73 -7.28 8.99
CA SER A 105 -2.55 -7.50 8.14
C SER A 105 -1.25 -7.19 8.86
N MET A 106 -1.23 -6.12 9.68
CA MET A 106 -0.07 -5.75 10.50
C MET A 106 0.19 -6.78 11.59
N GLU A 107 -0.85 -7.22 12.32
CA GLU A 107 -0.75 -8.27 13.34
C GLU A 107 -0.22 -9.59 12.76
N LYS A 108 -0.75 -10.04 11.62
CA LYS A 108 -0.25 -11.24 10.95
C LYS A 108 1.22 -11.12 10.58
N THR A 109 1.62 -9.98 10.05
CA THR A 109 3.00 -9.75 9.62
C THR A 109 3.95 -9.68 10.81
N GLN A 110 3.58 -8.93 11.85
CA GLN A 110 4.35 -8.81 13.07
C GLN A 110 4.44 -10.16 13.80
N GLY A 111 3.32 -10.85 13.96
CA GLY A 111 3.29 -12.18 14.58
C GLY A 111 4.13 -13.20 13.81
N ALA A 112 4.18 -13.11 12.48
CA ALA A 112 5.00 -14.01 11.67
C ALA A 112 6.51 -13.83 11.94
N ILE A 113 7.00 -12.58 11.98
CA ILE A 113 8.43 -12.33 12.25
C ILE A 113 8.82 -12.61 13.71
N GLU A 114 7.92 -12.39 14.67
CA GLU A 114 8.13 -12.75 16.07
C GLU A 114 8.22 -14.28 16.24
N ASN A 115 7.32 -15.02 15.60
CA ASN A 115 7.35 -16.49 15.60
C ASN A 115 8.61 -17.02 14.91
N LEU A 116 9.05 -16.40 13.82
CA LEU A 116 10.30 -16.74 13.15
C LEU A 116 11.51 -16.54 14.09
N GLY A 117 11.58 -15.42 14.80
CA GLY A 117 12.61 -15.17 15.80
C GLY A 117 12.62 -16.23 16.90
N LYS A 118 11.45 -16.57 17.45
CA LYS A 118 11.31 -17.63 18.47
C LYS A 118 11.74 -18.99 17.94
N LEU A 119 11.32 -19.36 16.72
CA LEU A 119 11.67 -20.64 16.11
C LEU A 119 13.19 -20.79 15.90
N LEU A 120 13.84 -19.71 15.47
CA LEU A 120 15.28 -19.68 15.22
C LEU A 120 16.11 -19.36 16.47
N GLN A 121 15.46 -19.08 17.61
CA GLN A 121 16.11 -18.66 18.87
C GLN A 121 17.01 -17.43 18.71
N ILE A 122 16.56 -16.47 17.90
CA ILE A 122 17.20 -15.18 17.67
C ILE A 122 16.25 -14.03 18.06
N PRO A 123 16.74 -12.81 18.28
CA PRO A 123 15.87 -11.64 18.39
C PRO A 123 14.96 -11.52 17.17
N THR A 124 13.78 -10.91 17.36
CA THR A 124 12.83 -10.69 16.25
C THR A 124 13.52 -9.94 15.09
N PRO A 125 13.69 -10.56 13.91
CA PRO A 125 14.45 -9.95 12.82
C PRO A 125 13.65 -8.81 12.18
N VAL A 126 14.22 -7.63 12.16
CA VAL A 126 13.63 -6.43 11.51
C VAL A 126 13.89 -6.43 10.02
N ARG A 127 15.14 -6.73 9.62
CA ARG A 127 15.57 -6.80 8.23
C ARG A 127 15.97 -8.21 7.85
N ILE A 128 15.29 -8.79 6.88
CA ILE A 128 15.57 -10.12 6.35
C ILE A 128 15.95 -9.96 4.87
N GLU A 129 17.08 -10.56 4.47
CA GLU A 129 17.50 -10.66 3.07
C GLU A 129 17.44 -12.11 2.62
N SER A 130 16.63 -12.43 1.62
CA SER A 130 16.51 -13.79 1.07
C SER A 130 17.09 -13.84 -0.34
N PHE A 131 17.85 -14.90 -0.61
CA PHE A 131 18.55 -15.12 -1.87
C PHE A 131 18.06 -16.41 -2.52
N ASP A 132 17.80 -16.31 -3.82
CA ASP A 132 17.38 -17.41 -4.69
C ASP A 132 18.19 -17.38 -6.00
N ASN A 133 18.64 -18.57 -6.45
CA ASN A 133 19.29 -18.73 -7.75
C ASN A 133 18.29 -19.24 -8.77
N SER A 134 18.14 -18.53 -9.88
CA SER A 134 17.35 -19.02 -10.99
C SER A 134 18.23 -19.27 -12.21
N ASN A 135 18.30 -20.54 -12.62
CA ASN A 135 18.95 -20.98 -13.84
C ASN A 135 17.91 -21.00 -14.97
N ILE A 136 17.86 -19.95 -15.77
CA ILE A 136 17.07 -19.96 -17.02
C ILE A 136 17.92 -20.69 -18.06
N MET A 137 17.46 -21.83 -18.55
CA MET A 137 18.17 -22.62 -19.58
C MET A 137 18.60 -21.71 -20.73
N GLY A 138 19.92 -21.70 -21.01
CA GLY A 138 20.53 -20.97 -22.13
C GLY A 138 20.87 -19.50 -21.90
N THR A 139 20.67 -18.96 -20.71
CA THR A 139 21.08 -17.58 -20.35
C THR A 139 22.03 -17.58 -19.15
N SER A 140 22.77 -16.48 -19.00
CA SER A 140 23.68 -16.32 -17.83
C SER A 140 22.93 -16.51 -16.52
N PRO A 141 23.45 -17.32 -15.56
CA PRO A 141 22.79 -17.55 -14.29
C PRO A 141 22.61 -16.25 -13.52
N VAL A 142 21.45 -16.13 -12.89
CA VAL A 142 21.03 -14.90 -12.18
C VAL A 142 20.57 -15.28 -10.78
N SER A 143 21.00 -14.51 -9.79
CA SER A 143 20.46 -14.60 -8.44
C SER A 143 19.63 -13.37 -8.12
N ALA A 144 18.49 -13.59 -7.44
CA ALA A 144 17.65 -12.56 -6.92
C ALA A 144 17.85 -12.40 -5.40
N MET A 145 17.89 -11.17 -4.93
CA MET A 145 17.81 -10.83 -3.52
C MET A 145 16.50 -10.10 -3.27
N VAL A 146 15.65 -10.69 -2.43
CA VAL A 146 14.44 -10.04 -1.93
C VAL A 146 14.66 -9.60 -0.48
N VAL A 147 14.02 -8.51 -0.10
CA VAL A 147 14.22 -7.90 1.20
C VAL A 147 12.88 -7.68 1.88
N PHE A 148 12.81 -8.06 3.15
CA PHE A 148 11.69 -7.75 4.02
C PHE A 148 12.15 -6.83 5.15
N VAL A 149 11.33 -5.83 5.47
CA VAL A 149 11.56 -4.92 6.61
C VAL A 149 10.28 -4.90 7.44
N ASN A 150 10.41 -5.19 8.73
CA ASN A 150 9.24 -5.37 9.63
C ASN A 150 8.20 -6.36 9.05
N GLY A 151 8.67 -7.46 8.44
CA GLY A 151 7.84 -8.49 7.83
C GLY A 151 7.17 -8.10 6.50
N LYS A 152 7.39 -6.91 5.98
CA LYS A 152 6.81 -6.44 4.72
C LYS A 152 7.85 -6.40 3.60
N PRO A 153 7.49 -6.77 2.36
CA PRO A 153 8.39 -6.67 1.21
C PRO A 153 8.88 -5.25 0.98
N SER A 154 10.19 -5.04 0.96
CA SER A 154 10.83 -3.75 0.63
C SER A 154 11.34 -3.77 -0.81
N LYS A 155 10.42 -3.60 -1.77
CA LYS A 155 10.73 -3.72 -3.23
C LYS A 155 11.85 -2.79 -3.69
N LYS A 156 12.02 -1.62 -3.09
CA LYS A 156 13.11 -0.67 -3.39
C LYS A 156 14.51 -1.26 -3.10
N ASP A 157 14.57 -2.21 -2.17
CA ASP A 157 15.81 -2.85 -1.73
C ASP A 157 16.11 -4.14 -2.48
N TYR A 158 15.21 -4.64 -3.33
CA TYR A 158 15.43 -5.83 -4.16
C TYR A 158 16.60 -5.62 -5.11
N ARG A 159 17.39 -6.68 -5.30
CA ARG A 159 18.54 -6.64 -6.21
C ARG A 159 18.59 -7.91 -7.06
N LYS A 160 19.09 -7.74 -8.26
CA LYS A 160 19.38 -8.82 -9.21
C LYS A 160 20.88 -8.87 -9.43
N TYR A 161 21.46 -10.05 -9.29
CA TYR A 161 22.89 -10.29 -9.47
C TYR A 161 23.11 -11.17 -10.69
N LYS A 162 23.83 -10.66 -11.67
CA LYS A 162 24.39 -11.49 -12.73
C LYS A 162 25.63 -12.20 -12.18
N ILE A 163 25.71 -13.51 -12.33
CA ILE A 163 26.88 -14.30 -11.98
C ILE A 163 27.99 -14.00 -12.98
N LYS A 164 29.20 -13.77 -12.51
CA LYS A 164 30.32 -13.31 -13.35
C LYS A 164 31.50 -14.29 -13.40
N THR A 165 31.73 -15.04 -12.32
CA THR A 165 32.96 -15.84 -12.17
C THR A 165 32.72 -17.34 -12.28
N VAL A 166 31.46 -17.76 -12.20
CA VAL A 166 31.11 -19.20 -12.24
C VAL A 166 30.79 -19.60 -13.68
N VAL A 167 31.44 -20.67 -14.15
CA VAL A 167 31.25 -21.26 -15.47
C VAL A 167 30.49 -22.59 -15.26
N GLY A 168 29.35 -22.73 -15.92
CA GLY A 168 28.50 -23.92 -15.84
C GLY A 168 27.43 -23.85 -14.72
N PRO A 169 26.62 -24.90 -14.56
CA PRO A 169 25.53 -24.97 -13.59
C PRO A 169 26.06 -25.36 -12.19
N ASP A 170 26.68 -24.41 -11.52
CA ASP A 170 27.15 -24.55 -10.14
C ASP A 170 26.41 -23.55 -9.25
N ASP A 171 25.31 -23.98 -8.64
CA ASP A 171 24.44 -23.16 -7.79
C ASP A 171 25.15 -22.76 -6.50
N TYR A 172 26.05 -23.61 -5.97
CA TYR A 172 26.82 -23.32 -4.78
C TYR A 172 27.82 -22.18 -5.02
N ALA A 173 28.65 -22.30 -6.06
CA ALA A 173 29.60 -21.26 -6.39
C ALA A 173 28.91 -19.93 -6.78
N SER A 174 27.77 -20.01 -7.46
CA SER A 174 26.96 -18.87 -7.82
C SER A 174 26.43 -18.13 -6.57
N MET A 175 25.85 -18.84 -5.63
CA MET A 175 25.35 -18.27 -4.36
C MET A 175 26.50 -17.65 -3.55
N ARG A 176 27.64 -18.37 -3.46
CA ARG A 176 28.84 -17.87 -2.78
C ARG A 176 29.34 -16.54 -3.38
N GLU A 177 29.37 -16.43 -4.71
CA GLU A 177 29.73 -15.19 -5.39
C GLU A 177 28.80 -14.04 -5.00
N VAL A 178 27.48 -14.27 -5.04
CA VAL A 178 26.47 -13.25 -4.74
C VAL A 178 26.55 -12.78 -3.31
N ILE A 179 26.59 -13.70 -2.34
CA ILE A 179 26.69 -13.41 -0.92
C ILE A 179 27.96 -12.61 -0.61
N ARG A 180 29.11 -13.06 -1.16
CA ARG A 180 30.38 -12.33 -1.00
C ARG A 180 30.31 -10.91 -1.56
N ARG A 181 29.79 -10.73 -2.77
CA ARG A 181 29.62 -9.39 -3.38
C ARG A 181 28.68 -8.50 -2.61
N ARG A 182 27.57 -9.04 -2.11
CA ARG A 182 26.62 -8.30 -1.30
C ARG A 182 27.24 -7.80 -0.01
N TYR A 183 27.81 -8.69 0.79
CA TYR A 183 28.28 -8.33 2.13
C TYR A 183 29.64 -7.64 2.13
N SER A 184 30.50 -7.89 1.14
CA SER A 184 31.69 -7.03 0.94
C SER A 184 31.30 -5.59 0.68
N ARG A 185 30.19 -5.36 -0.05
CA ARG A 185 29.66 -4.00 -0.26
C ARG A 185 29.05 -3.44 1.02
N VAL A 186 28.26 -4.21 1.76
CA VAL A 186 27.67 -3.78 3.03
C VAL A 186 28.77 -3.28 3.98
N MET A 187 29.86 -4.04 4.11
CA MET A 187 30.97 -3.68 4.98
C MET A 187 31.75 -2.45 4.47
N ARG A 188 32.04 -2.41 3.17
CA ARG A 188 32.81 -1.30 2.58
C ARG A 188 32.04 0.03 2.65
N ASP A 189 30.75 0.01 2.38
CA ASP A 189 29.89 1.19 2.30
C ASP A 189 29.28 1.55 3.67
N GLY A 190 29.62 0.81 4.75
CA GLY A 190 29.11 1.06 6.10
C GLY A 190 27.59 0.89 6.22
N LEU A 191 26.99 0.02 5.40
CA LEU A 191 25.54 -0.22 5.43
C LEU A 191 25.19 -1.14 6.61
N THR A 192 23.98 -0.97 7.14
CA THR A 192 23.45 -1.85 8.19
C THR A 192 23.27 -3.27 7.65
N PRO A 193 23.87 -4.31 8.25
CA PRO A 193 23.64 -5.68 7.86
C PRO A 193 22.18 -6.11 8.18
N PRO A 194 21.65 -7.17 7.54
CA PRO A 194 20.36 -7.72 7.91
C PRO A 194 20.47 -8.50 9.24
N ASP A 195 19.34 -8.65 9.92
CA ASP A 195 19.23 -9.47 11.13
C ASP A 195 19.14 -10.97 10.80
N LEU A 196 18.66 -11.30 9.59
CA LEU A 196 18.53 -12.66 9.11
C LEU A 196 18.82 -12.73 7.60
N ILE A 197 19.63 -13.72 7.23
CA ILE A 197 19.89 -14.10 5.83
C ILE A 197 19.21 -15.45 5.59
N VAL A 198 18.40 -15.52 4.54
CA VAL A 198 17.75 -16.77 4.11
C VAL A 198 18.31 -17.14 2.73
N ILE A 199 18.77 -18.36 2.59
CA ILE A 199 19.34 -18.87 1.35
C ILE A 199 18.51 -20.09 0.93
N ASP A 200 17.96 -20.05 -0.27
CA ASP A 200 17.31 -21.23 -0.86
C ASP A 200 18.38 -22.19 -1.35
N GLY A 201 18.53 -23.29 -0.61
CA GLY A 201 19.53 -24.30 -0.91
C GLY A 201 19.68 -25.36 0.16
N GLY A 202 20.41 -26.43 -0.18
CA GLY A 202 20.71 -27.53 0.71
C GLY A 202 21.90 -27.25 1.67
N GLN A 203 22.24 -28.24 2.50
CA GLN A 203 23.34 -28.16 3.48
C GLN A 203 24.69 -27.71 2.88
N GLY A 204 24.97 -28.06 1.62
CA GLY A 204 26.19 -27.64 0.94
C GLY A 204 26.30 -26.14 0.65
N GLN A 205 25.22 -25.37 0.77
CA GLN A 205 25.22 -23.91 0.52
C GLN A 205 25.40 -23.08 1.80
N VAL A 206 25.38 -23.71 2.97
CA VAL A 206 25.47 -23.05 4.29
C VAL A 206 26.84 -23.27 4.96
N ASN A 207 27.65 -24.23 4.48
CA ASN A 207 28.97 -24.57 5.01
C ASN A 207 30.11 -23.72 4.40
#